data_c42e25aa9f0c9e06a26d48ed923916e6
#
_entry.id   c42e25aa9f0c9e06a26d48ed923916e6
#
_cell.length_a   1.000
_cell.length_b   1.000
_cell.length_c   1.000
_cell.angle_alpha   90.00
_cell.angle_beta   90.00
_cell.angle_gamma   90.00
#
_symmetry.space_group_name_H-M   'P 1'
#
loop_
_entity.id
_entity.type
_entity.pdbx_description
1 polymer ?
#
loop_
_entity_poly.entity_id
_entity_poly.type
_entity_poly.pdbx_seq_one_letter_code
_entity_poly.pdbx_strand_id
1 'polypeptide(L)'
;MHRTEEPSAWVRRWSHLVAAGGTVLDVACGHGRHMRWFAQRGHPVTGVDRSPEAIAAVAGLGEALQADIENGPWPLAGRTFAGVVVTNYLWRPNLPLIVHSIAPGGALIYETFAAGNETVGKPARPDFLLQPGELLRACEGLHVVAYEDGFQPDPGRFVQRIAAVREHPLELNARYPL
;
A
#
# COMPACT_ATOMS: atom_id res chain seq x y z
N MET A 1 16.30 4.15 17.84
CA MET A 1 15.05 4.93 17.71
C MET A 1 14.01 4.01 17.09
N HIS A 2 13.16 3.39 17.91
CA HIS A 2 12.16 2.40 17.49
C HIS A 2 11.11 3.08 16.63
N ARG A 3 11.26 2.99 15.34
CA ARG A 3 10.25 3.47 14.41
C ARG A 3 9.19 2.42 14.23
N THR A 4 8.18 2.59 15.04
CA THR A 4 6.78 2.20 14.90
C THR A 4 6.53 0.80 14.34
N GLU A 5 6.39 -0.14 15.24
CA GLU A 5 5.68 -1.41 15.01
C GLU A 5 4.19 -1.16 14.69
N GLU A 6 3.72 0.06 14.92
CA GLU A 6 2.34 0.46 14.68
C GLU A 6 2.05 0.64 13.18
N PRO A 7 0.94 0.09 12.70
CA PRO A 7 0.50 0.33 11.32
C PRO A 7 0.15 1.80 11.10
N SER A 8 0.27 2.25 9.87
CA SER A 8 -0.13 3.60 9.46
C SER A 8 -1.58 3.88 9.87
N ALA A 9 -1.86 5.11 10.33
CA ALA A 9 -3.21 5.55 10.65
C ALA A 9 -4.13 5.48 9.41
N TRP A 10 -3.59 5.75 8.22
CA TRP A 10 -4.30 5.62 6.97
C TRP A 10 -4.69 4.16 6.68
N VAL A 11 -3.75 3.23 6.83
CA VAL A 11 -4.01 1.80 6.67
C VAL A 11 -5.04 1.32 7.68
N ARG A 12 -4.92 1.71 8.94
CA ARG A 12 -5.91 1.34 9.98
C ARG A 12 -7.31 1.85 9.65
N ARG A 13 -7.41 3.11 9.21
CA ARG A 13 -8.69 3.73 8.88
C ARG A 13 -9.42 3.00 7.77
N TRP A 14 -8.71 2.59 6.72
CA TRP A 14 -9.31 2.04 5.52
C TRP A 14 -9.25 0.52 5.41
N SER A 15 -8.66 -0.17 6.39
CA SER A 15 -8.55 -1.64 6.39
C SER A 15 -9.90 -2.35 6.28
N HIS A 16 -10.98 -1.72 6.71
CA HIS A 16 -12.34 -2.26 6.60
C HIS A 16 -12.86 -2.40 5.15
N LEU A 17 -12.19 -1.76 4.19
CA LEU A 17 -12.50 -1.95 2.77
C LEU A 17 -12.06 -3.32 2.24
N VAL A 18 -11.19 -4.02 2.97
CA VAL A 18 -10.78 -5.39 2.63
C VAL A 18 -11.80 -6.36 3.19
N ALA A 19 -12.41 -7.16 2.31
CA ALA A 19 -13.40 -8.15 2.72
C ALA A 19 -12.85 -9.12 3.80
N ALA A 20 -13.66 -9.47 4.78
CA ALA A 20 -13.24 -10.35 5.88
C ALA A 20 -12.64 -11.66 5.34
N GLY A 21 -11.48 -12.04 5.86
CA GLY A 21 -10.74 -13.22 5.41
C GLY A 21 -10.10 -13.11 4.03
N GLY A 22 -10.24 -11.97 3.35
CA GLY A 22 -9.63 -11.73 2.05
C GLY A 22 -8.10 -11.64 2.16
N THR A 23 -7.41 -12.08 1.10
CA THR A 23 -5.94 -12.05 1.03
C THR A 23 -5.41 -10.61 0.92
N VAL A 24 -4.30 -10.32 1.59
CA VAL A 24 -3.68 -8.98 1.59
C VAL A 24 -2.23 -9.07 1.13
N LEU A 25 -1.86 -8.19 0.21
CA LEU A 25 -0.49 -7.96 -0.22
C LEU A 25 0.07 -6.69 0.45
N ASP A 26 1.24 -6.78 1.05
CA ASP A 26 2.01 -5.64 1.56
C ASP A 26 3.27 -5.47 0.68
N VAL A 27 3.29 -4.40 -0.12
CA VAL A 27 4.37 -4.10 -1.07
C VAL A 27 5.46 -3.30 -0.38
N ALA A 28 6.72 -3.74 -0.49
CA ALA A 28 7.84 -3.22 0.29
C ALA A 28 7.53 -3.26 1.79
N CYS A 29 7.22 -4.46 2.27
CA CYS A 29 6.58 -4.69 3.58
C CYS A 29 7.49 -4.34 4.77
N GLY A 30 8.81 -4.18 4.56
CA GLY A 30 9.75 -3.92 5.64
C GLY A 30 9.61 -4.97 6.75
N HIS A 31 9.62 -4.54 8.00
CA HIS A 31 9.47 -5.43 9.16
C HIS A 31 8.02 -5.89 9.42
N GLY A 32 7.09 -5.67 8.48
CA GLY A 32 5.77 -6.29 8.47
C GLY A 32 4.74 -5.69 9.44
N ARG A 33 4.82 -4.40 9.77
CA ARG A 33 3.83 -3.75 10.65
C ARG A 33 2.39 -3.88 10.13
N HIS A 34 2.19 -3.78 8.83
CA HIS A 34 0.88 -3.92 8.20
C HIS A 34 0.50 -5.40 8.02
N MET A 35 1.48 -6.27 7.70
CA MET A 35 1.24 -7.71 7.67
C MET A 35 0.71 -8.21 9.03
N ARG A 36 1.35 -7.79 10.16
CA ARG A 36 0.85 -8.14 11.51
C ARG A 36 -0.56 -7.62 11.75
N TRP A 37 -0.84 -6.38 11.36
CA TRP A 37 -2.17 -5.77 11.52
C TRP A 37 -3.26 -6.60 10.85
N PHE A 38 -3.06 -7.02 9.61
CA PHE A 38 -4.02 -7.80 8.84
C PHE A 38 -4.07 -9.26 9.30
N ALA A 39 -2.93 -9.90 9.58
CA ALA A 39 -2.88 -11.27 10.08
C ALA A 39 -3.64 -11.44 11.40
N GLN A 40 -3.50 -10.49 12.34
CA GLN A 40 -4.26 -10.47 13.62
C GLN A 40 -5.77 -10.32 13.42
N ARG A 41 -6.22 -9.90 12.24
CA ARG A 41 -7.62 -9.74 11.84
C ARG A 41 -8.13 -10.87 10.97
N GLY A 42 -7.35 -11.95 10.84
CA GLY A 42 -7.74 -13.16 10.12
C GLY A 42 -7.55 -13.10 8.60
N HIS A 43 -6.75 -12.16 8.11
CA HIS A 43 -6.39 -12.08 6.69
C HIS A 43 -5.14 -12.92 6.40
N PRO A 44 -5.16 -13.81 5.39
CA PRO A 44 -3.92 -14.34 4.82
C PRO A 44 -3.09 -13.21 4.22
N VAL A 45 -1.82 -13.10 4.60
CA VAL A 45 -0.96 -12.00 4.20
C VAL A 45 0.23 -12.48 3.37
N THR A 46 0.58 -11.71 2.36
CA THR A 46 1.79 -11.86 1.54
C THR A 46 2.57 -10.56 1.60
N GLY A 47 3.84 -10.63 1.97
CA GLY A 47 4.76 -9.49 1.94
C GLY A 47 5.85 -9.69 0.90
N VAL A 48 6.25 -8.60 0.24
CA VAL A 48 7.41 -8.59 -0.63
C VAL A 48 8.36 -7.47 -0.20
N ASP A 49 9.64 -7.80 -0.05
CA ASP A 49 10.70 -6.85 0.24
C ASP A 49 12.04 -7.35 -0.33
N ARG A 50 12.97 -6.44 -0.60
CA ARG A 50 14.31 -6.80 -1.07
C ARG A 50 15.26 -7.18 0.06
N SER A 51 15.00 -6.67 1.28
CA SER A 51 15.86 -6.88 2.45
C SER A 51 15.66 -8.27 3.04
N PRO A 52 16.72 -9.11 3.14
CA PRO A 52 16.62 -10.39 3.81
C PRO A 52 16.26 -10.25 5.30
N GLU A 53 16.67 -9.16 5.95
CA GLU A 53 16.33 -8.86 7.35
C GLU A 53 14.84 -8.58 7.50
N ALA A 54 14.26 -7.83 6.56
CA ALA A 54 12.82 -7.57 6.53
C ALA A 54 12.02 -8.87 6.36
N ILE A 55 12.44 -9.73 5.42
CA ILE A 55 11.81 -11.03 5.18
C ILE A 55 11.93 -11.96 6.40
N ALA A 56 13.09 -11.98 7.05
CA ALA A 56 13.25 -12.74 8.30
C ALA A 56 12.33 -12.25 9.43
N ALA A 57 12.11 -10.92 9.52
CA ALA A 57 11.24 -10.32 10.52
C ALA A 57 9.75 -10.64 10.35
N VAL A 58 9.33 -11.02 9.15
CA VAL A 58 7.93 -11.38 8.84
C VAL A 58 7.71 -12.89 8.74
N ALA A 59 8.74 -13.69 8.98
CA ALA A 59 8.64 -15.15 8.99
C ALA A 59 7.54 -15.61 9.96
N GLY A 60 6.65 -16.47 9.49
CA GLY A 60 5.54 -17.00 10.29
C GLY A 60 4.28 -16.12 10.34
N LEU A 61 4.29 -14.90 9.79
CA LEU A 61 3.08 -14.07 9.65
C LEU A 61 2.21 -14.51 8.47
N GLY A 62 2.84 -14.98 7.41
CA GLY A 62 2.23 -15.37 6.16
C GLY A 62 3.31 -15.66 5.12
N GLU A 63 2.98 -15.51 3.84
CA GLU A 63 3.95 -15.67 2.75
C GLU A 63 4.91 -14.48 2.73
N ALA A 64 6.21 -14.74 2.68
CA ALA A 64 7.25 -13.72 2.62
C ALA A 64 8.14 -13.96 1.39
N LEU A 65 8.17 -12.99 0.49
CA LEU A 65 8.90 -13.06 -0.79
C LEU A 65 10.06 -12.07 -0.78
N GLN A 66 11.28 -12.60 -0.81
CA GLN A 66 12.45 -11.76 -1.01
C GLN A 66 12.61 -11.47 -2.50
N ALA A 67 12.42 -10.23 -2.92
CA ALA A 67 12.58 -9.81 -4.31
C ALA A 67 12.94 -8.33 -4.41
N ASP A 68 13.89 -8.01 -5.28
CA ASP A 68 14.14 -6.63 -5.72
C ASP A 68 13.17 -6.31 -6.87
N ILE A 69 12.03 -5.73 -6.51
CA ILE A 69 10.96 -5.40 -7.46
C ILE A 69 11.24 -4.12 -8.28
N GLU A 70 12.35 -3.44 -8.03
CA GLU A 70 12.78 -2.28 -8.83
C GLU A 70 13.71 -2.70 -9.96
N ASN A 71 14.59 -3.68 -9.72
CA ASN A 71 15.60 -4.13 -10.69
C ASN A 71 15.37 -5.56 -11.20
N GLY A 72 14.38 -6.26 -10.67
CA GLY A 72 14.01 -7.63 -11.03
C GLY A 72 12.57 -7.75 -11.51
N PRO A 73 12.15 -8.96 -11.87
CA PRO A 73 10.78 -9.22 -12.29
C PRO A 73 9.80 -9.05 -11.13
N TRP A 74 8.56 -8.67 -11.46
CA TRP A 74 7.46 -8.67 -10.50
C TRP A 74 7.12 -10.11 -10.07
N PRO A 75 7.32 -10.49 -8.79
CA PRO A 75 7.19 -11.88 -8.34
C PRO A 75 5.75 -12.36 -8.21
N LEU A 76 4.78 -11.46 -8.37
CA LEU A 76 3.36 -11.70 -8.13
C LEU A 76 2.53 -11.64 -9.44
N ALA A 77 3.18 -11.86 -10.58
CA ALA A 77 2.51 -11.85 -11.88
C ALA A 77 1.31 -12.82 -11.91
N GLY A 78 0.15 -12.32 -12.35
CA GLY A 78 -1.10 -13.10 -12.40
C GLY A 78 -1.80 -13.34 -11.06
N ARG A 79 -1.25 -12.86 -9.95
CA ARG A 79 -1.90 -12.93 -8.64
C ARG A 79 -2.69 -11.65 -8.34
N THR A 80 -3.84 -11.83 -7.70
CA THR A 80 -4.67 -10.72 -7.22
C THR A 80 -5.05 -10.90 -5.75
N PHE A 81 -5.31 -9.78 -5.07
CA PHE A 81 -5.54 -9.74 -3.64
C PHE A 81 -6.78 -8.91 -3.31
N ALA A 82 -7.47 -9.27 -2.23
CA ALA A 82 -8.60 -8.50 -1.72
C ALA A 82 -8.16 -7.16 -1.11
N GLY A 83 -6.92 -7.06 -0.65
CA GLY A 83 -6.29 -5.83 -0.20
C GLY A 83 -4.87 -5.72 -0.73
N VAL A 84 -4.50 -4.54 -1.21
CA VAL A 84 -3.12 -4.20 -1.58
C VAL A 84 -2.71 -2.98 -0.78
N VAL A 85 -1.64 -3.11 0.00
CA VAL A 85 -1.13 -2.06 0.89
C VAL A 85 0.25 -1.63 0.44
N VAL A 86 0.44 -0.32 0.34
CA VAL A 86 1.73 0.28 -0.01
C VAL A 86 1.99 1.48 0.91
N THR A 87 3.10 1.48 1.63
CA THR A 87 3.47 2.64 2.45
C THR A 87 4.94 2.98 2.32
N ASN A 88 5.25 4.28 2.24
CA ASN A 88 6.61 4.80 2.15
C ASN A 88 7.42 4.17 1.00
N TYR A 89 6.77 3.83 -0.08
CA TYR A 89 7.37 3.23 -1.28
C TYR A 89 6.82 3.91 -2.53
N LEU A 90 7.70 4.24 -3.46
CA LEU A 90 7.37 4.71 -4.79
C LEU A 90 8.40 4.23 -5.80
N TRP A 91 7.97 3.45 -6.76
CA TRP A 91 8.69 3.12 -7.97
C TRP A 91 7.69 3.11 -9.13
N ARG A 92 7.74 4.15 -9.95
CA ARG A 92 6.71 4.43 -10.97
C ARG A 92 6.44 3.27 -11.93
N PRO A 93 7.46 2.52 -12.40
CA PRO A 93 7.22 1.35 -13.25
C PRO A 93 6.33 0.28 -12.61
N ASN A 94 6.27 0.21 -11.27
CA ASN A 94 5.46 -0.77 -10.55
C ASN A 94 4.02 -0.30 -10.25
N LEU A 95 3.69 0.98 -10.45
CA LEU A 95 2.33 1.47 -10.18
C LEU A 95 1.24 0.68 -10.94
N PRO A 96 1.39 0.41 -12.26
CA PRO A 96 0.42 -0.42 -12.97
C PRO A 96 0.35 -1.85 -12.42
N LEU A 97 1.47 -2.45 -12.03
CA LEU A 97 1.53 -3.81 -11.49
C LEU A 97 0.82 -3.90 -10.14
N ILE A 98 1.02 -2.90 -9.28
CA ILE A 98 0.32 -2.76 -7.99
C ILE A 98 -1.19 -2.68 -8.22
N VAL A 99 -1.63 -1.81 -9.12
CA VAL A 99 -3.05 -1.65 -9.45
C VAL A 99 -3.63 -2.94 -10.04
N HIS A 100 -2.91 -3.63 -10.93
CA HIS A 100 -3.36 -4.91 -11.49
C HIS A 100 -3.45 -6.04 -10.45
N SER A 101 -2.72 -5.92 -9.33
CA SER A 101 -2.79 -6.90 -8.23
C SER A 101 -4.05 -6.78 -7.37
N ILE A 102 -4.93 -5.82 -7.62
CA ILE A 102 -6.20 -5.66 -6.90
C ILE A 102 -7.24 -6.57 -7.53
N ALA A 103 -7.80 -7.51 -6.77
CA ALA A 103 -8.89 -8.36 -7.21
C ALA A 103 -10.19 -7.56 -7.44
N PRO A 104 -11.13 -8.03 -8.26
CA PRO A 104 -12.49 -7.49 -8.29
C PRO A 104 -13.10 -7.45 -6.89
N GLY A 105 -13.62 -6.30 -6.46
CA GLY A 105 -14.07 -6.04 -5.09
C GLY A 105 -12.95 -5.73 -4.10
N GLY A 106 -11.69 -5.82 -4.51
CA GLY A 106 -10.54 -5.54 -3.66
C GLY A 106 -10.20 -4.06 -3.54
N ALA A 107 -9.43 -3.72 -2.51
CA ALA A 107 -9.05 -2.36 -2.18
C ALA A 107 -7.53 -2.13 -2.28
N LEU A 108 -7.16 -0.93 -2.73
CA LEU A 108 -5.81 -0.38 -2.62
C LEU A 108 -5.79 0.64 -1.48
N ILE A 109 -4.83 0.50 -0.57
CA ILE A 109 -4.56 1.46 0.51
C ILE A 109 -3.11 1.90 0.35
N TYR A 110 -2.90 3.11 -0.16
CA TYR A 110 -1.57 3.60 -0.50
C TYR A 110 -1.29 4.94 0.20
N GLU A 111 -0.12 5.05 0.81
CA GLU A 111 0.38 6.27 1.44
C GLU A 111 1.88 6.39 1.18
N THR A 112 2.33 7.50 0.59
CA THR A 112 3.77 7.79 0.50
C THR A 112 4.05 9.27 0.41
N PHE A 113 5.32 9.62 0.35
CA PHE A 113 5.79 11.01 0.33
C PHE A 113 5.45 11.71 -0.98
N ALA A 114 5.16 13.00 -0.89
CA ALA A 114 4.81 13.87 -2.01
C ALA A 114 5.80 15.03 -2.18
N ALA A 115 5.75 15.68 -3.32
CA ALA A 115 6.51 16.89 -3.63
C ALA A 115 6.30 17.96 -2.54
N GLY A 116 7.36 18.61 -2.14
CA GLY A 116 7.43 19.49 -0.96
C GLY A 116 8.16 18.83 0.23
N ASN A 117 8.20 17.48 0.29
CA ASN A 117 8.86 16.78 1.40
C ASN A 117 10.36 17.04 1.44
N GLU A 118 10.99 17.36 0.32
CA GLU A 118 12.41 17.79 0.22
C GLU A 118 12.72 19.02 1.06
N THR A 119 11.72 19.83 1.38
CA THR A 119 11.86 21.04 2.20
C THR A 119 11.88 20.78 3.70
N VAL A 120 11.39 19.61 4.13
CA VAL A 120 11.23 19.27 5.55
C VAL A 120 11.98 18.00 5.98
N GLY A 121 12.47 17.19 5.04
CA GLY A 121 13.19 15.98 5.40
C GLY A 121 13.48 15.03 4.24
N LYS A 122 13.57 13.76 4.59
CA LYS A 122 13.81 12.66 3.63
C LYS A 122 12.57 11.80 3.50
N PRO A 123 12.32 11.18 2.32
CA PRO A 123 13.10 11.30 1.09
C PRO A 123 13.03 12.71 0.49
N ALA A 124 14.11 13.11 -0.20
CA ALA A 124 14.23 14.43 -0.83
C ALA A 124 14.41 14.33 -2.37
N ARG A 125 14.67 13.15 -2.90
CA ARG A 125 14.83 12.95 -4.34
C ARG A 125 13.46 12.93 -5.02
N PRO A 126 13.30 13.65 -6.16
CA PRO A 126 12.03 13.70 -6.91
C PRO A 126 11.52 12.33 -7.32
N ASP A 127 12.42 11.35 -7.56
CA ASP A 127 12.04 9.99 -7.94
C ASP A 127 11.17 9.30 -6.88
N PHE A 128 11.30 9.70 -5.61
CA PHE A 128 10.59 9.13 -4.47
C PHE A 128 9.45 10.02 -3.95
N LEU A 129 9.13 11.09 -4.68
CA LEU A 129 8.11 12.06 -4.30
C LEU A 129 7.01 12.09 -5.36
N LEU A 130 5.78 11.80 -4.94
CA LEU A 130 4.61 11.89 -5.81
C LEU A 130 4.35 13.34 -6.24
N GLN A 131 4.06 13.53 -7.51
CA GLN A 131 3.60 14.82 -8.03
C GLN A 131 2.12 15.04 -7.68
N PRO A 132 1.63 16.29 -7.61
CA PRO A 132 0.23 16.57 -7.31
C PRO A 132 -0.74 15.73 -8.16
N GLY A 133 -1.68 15.05 -7.52
CA GLY A 133 -2.68 14.20 -8.16
C GLY A 133 -2.14 12.90 -8.77
N GLU A 134 -0.90 12.51 -8.53
CA GLU A 134 -0.29 11.35 -9.20
C GLU A 134 -0.98 10.03 -8.82
N LEU A 135 -1.36 9.83 -7.55
CA LEU A 135 -2.12 8.64 -7.14
C LEU A 135 -3.52 8.58 -7.75
N LEU A 136 -4.17 9.72 -7.95
CA LEU A 136 -5.47 9.75 -8.66
C LEU A 136 -5.33 9.23 -10.09
N ARG A 137 -4.28 9.67 -10.81
CA ARG A 137 -4.01 9.20 -12.16
C ARG A 137 -3.62 7.72 -12.19
N ALA A 138 -2.81 7.28 -11.23
CA ALA A 138 -2.41 5.87 -11.14
C ALA A 138 -3.59 4.94 -10.86
N CYS A 139 -4.63 5.45 -10.18
CA CYS A 139 -5.84 4.72 -9.84
C CYS A 139 -7.01 4.98 -10.82
N GLU A 140 -6.73 5.50 -12.01
CA GLU A 140 -7.77 5.65 -13.04
C GLU A 140 -8.47 4.31 -13.30
N GLY A 141 -9.80 4.32 -13.32
CA GLY A 141 -10.64 3.11 -13.43
C GLY A 141 -10.95 2.41 -12.11
N LEU A 142 -10.43 2.88 -10.98
CA LEU A 142 -10.85 2.46 -9.65
C LEU A 142 -11.87 3.45 -9.07
N HIS A 143 -12.73 2.97 -8.18
CA HIS A 143 -13.58 3.84 -7.36
C HIS A 143 -12.73 4.43 -6.22
N VAL A 144 -12.47 5.73 -6.25
CA VAL A 144 -11.72 6.42 -5.19
C VAL A 144 -12.66 6.72 -4.03
N VAL A 145 -12.43 6.05 -2.89
CA VAL A 145 -13.21 6.24 -1.67
C VAL A 145 -12.69 7.46 -0.88
N ALA A 146 -11.36 7.60 -0.82
CA ALA A 146 -10.72 8.72 -0.14
C ALA A 146 -9.37 9.06 -0.78
N TYR A 147 -9.06 10.34 -0.76
CA TYR A 147 -7.79 10.87 -1.25
C TYR A 147 -7.36 12.08 -0.42
N GLU A 148 -6.09 12.14 -0.09
CA GLU A 148 -5.46 13.29 0.56
C GLU A 148 -4.13 13.61 -0.13
N ASP A 149 -3.85 14.89 -0.32
CA ASP A 149 -2.60 15.41 -0.85
C ASP A 149 -2.24 16.70 -0.09
N GLY A 150 -1.18 16.67 0.71
CA GLY A 150 -0.85 17.82 1.51
C GLY A 150 0.20 17.59 2.59
N PHE A 151 0.30 18.58 3.47
CA PHE A 151 1.26 18.59 4.57
C PHE A 151 0.64 18.05 5.86
N GLN A 152 1.28 17.02 6.42
CA GLN A 152 0.98 16.50 7.74
C GLN A 152 1.95 17.17 8.75
N PRO A 153 1.46 17.87 9.78
CA PRO A 153 2.33 18.62 10.69
C PRO A 153 3.08 17.74 11.70
N ASP A 154 2.53 16.59 12.07
CA ASP A 154 3.13 15.69 13.06
C ASP A 154 3.04 14.21 12.61
N PRO A 155 4.18 13.58 12.29
CA PRO A 155 5.47 14.21 12.00
C PRO A 155 5.39 15.07 10.74
N GLY A 156 6.15 16.19 10.69
CA GLY A 156 6.16 17.10 9.54
C GLY A 156 6.58 16.40 8.26
N ARG A 157 5.65 16.24 7.31
CA ARG A 157 5.92 15.61 6.01
C ARG A 157 4.85 15.95 4.99
N PHE A 158 5.24 16.02 3.73
CA PHE A 158 4.30 16.06 2.61
C PHE A 158 3.96 14.65 2.16
N VAL A 159 2.68 14.35 2.03
CA VAL A 159 2.18 13.01 1.68
C VAL A 159 1.04 13.07 0.68
N GLN A 160 0.94 12.02 -0.12
CA GLN A 160 -0.28 11.67 -0.85
C GLN A 160 -0.79 10.33 -0.35
N ARG A 161 -2.10 10.20 -0.22
CA ARG A 161 -2.79 9.01 0.28
C ARG A 161 -4.02 8.73 -0.56
N ILE A 162 -4.27 7.47 -0.83
CA ILE A 162 -5.48 7.03 -1.52
C ILE A 162 -6.01 5.74 -0.92
N ALA A 163 -7.33 5.64 -0.83
CA ALA A 163 -8.06 4.41 -0.62
C ALA A 163 -9.02 4.26 -1.80
N ALA A 164 -8.84 3.22 -2.59
CA ALA A 164 -9.60 3.01 -3.82
C ALA A 164 -9.99 1.53 -3.96
N VAL A 165 -11.12 1.26 -4.60
CA VAL A 165 -11.66 -0.09 -4.77
C VAL A 165 -11.79 -0.40 -6.27
N ARG A 166 -11.38 -1.62 -6.65
CA ARG A 166 -11.76 -2.19 -7.94
C ARG A 166 -13.16 -2.76 -7.81
N GLU A 167 -14.15 -2.03 -8.31
CA GLU A 167 -15.53 -2.47 -8.22
C GLU A 167 -15.73 -3.85 -8.86
N HIS A 168 -16.55 -4.67 -8.20
CA HIS A 168 -16.90 -5.98 -8.74
C HIS A 168 -17.99 -5.81 -9.80
N PRO A 169 -17.83 -6.38 -11.00
CA PRO A 169 -18.78 -6.16 -12.10
C PRO A 169 -20.25 -6.55 -11.82
N LEU A 170 -20.43 -7.43 -10.84
CA LEU A 170 -21.77 -7.94 -10.44
C LEU A 170 -22.34 -7.25 -9.22
N GLU A 171 -21.61 -6.32 -8.60
CA GLU A 171 -22.03 -5.64 -7.36
C GLU A 171 -22.42 -4.19 -7.66
N LEU A 172 -23.68 -4.01 -8.12
CA LEU A 172 -24.17 -2.76 -8.68
C LEU A 172 -24.45 -1.64 -7.67
N ASN A 173 -24.27 -1.79 -6.38
CA ASN A 173 -24.55 -0.77 -5.38
C ASN A 173 -23.68 -0.93 -4.13
N ALA A 174 -22.40 -1.24 -4.31
CA ALA A 174 -21.47 -1.35 -3.21
C ALA A 174 -21.42 -0.05 -2.39
N ARG A 175 -21.36 -0.19 -1.07
CA ARG A 175 -21.28 0.94 -0.13
C ARG A 175 -19.93 0.91 0.55
N TYR A 176 -19.23 2.01 0.50
CA TYR A 176 -17.92 2.19 1.12
C TYR A 176 -18.03 3.17 2.29
N PRO A 177 -18.21 2.70 3.54
CA PRO A 177 -18.31 3.59 4.71
C PRO A 177 -17.05 4.46 4.87
N LEU A 178 -17.23 5.73 5.26
CA LEU A 178 -16.13 6.71 5.46
C LEU A 178 -15.60 6.70 6.90
#